data_702de416e88e5c989e134f6679c4cbd4
#
_entry.id   702de416e88e5c989e134f6679c4cbd4
#
_cell.length_a   1.000
_cell.length_b   1.000
_cell.length_c   1.000
_cell.angle_alpha   90.00
_cell.angle_beta   90.00
_cell.angle_gamma   90.00
#
_symmetry.space_group_name_H-M   'P 1'
#
loop_
_entity.id
_entity.type
_entity.pdbx_description
1 polymer ?
#
loop_
_entity_poly.entity_id
_entity_poly.type
_entity_poly.pdbx_seq_one_letter_code
_entity_poly.pdbx_strand_id
1 'polypeptide(L)'
;MKFYPPHYLLVLSLCMLATWYFGKSSSQTLPLILVGLGFIGLGFLLAFNSIARFIRAKTGVVPFSESTTLITEGFYKYTRNPMYVGMNSFLLGLLIILNNPINLIFLIIFFFIVRNLFVIKEEVQMEETFEEDYLTYKGKVRRWL
;
A
#
# COMPACT_ATOMS: atom_id res chain seq x y z
N MET A 1 -21.98 0.89 -3.58
CA MET A 1 -20.97 0.95 -2.50
C MET A 1 -19.60 1.10 -3.15
N LYS A 2 -18.83 2.15 -2.84
CA LYS A 2 -17.49 2.33 -3.42
C LYS A 2 -16.49 1.54 -2.55
N PHE A 3 -15.80 0.60 -3.14
CA PHE A 3 -14.73 -0.14 -2.46
C PHE A 3 -13.41 0.64 -2.60
N TYR A 4 -12.76 0.89 -1.47
CA TYR A 4 -11.46 1.57 -1.37
C TYR A 4 -10.35 0.57 -1.02
N PRO A 5 -9.08 0.88 -1.23
CA PRO A 5 -7.94 -0.02 -0.98
C PRO A 5 -7.94 -0.70 0.40
N PRO A 6 -8.30 -0.03 1.51
CA PRO A 6 -8.38 -0.70 2.81
C PRO A 6 -9.38 -1.84 2.90
N HIS A 7 -10.48 -1.81 2.13
CA HIS A 7 -11.46 -2.91 2.11
C HIS A 7 -10.85 -4.17 1.47
N TYR A 8 -10.12 -3.99 0.35
CA TYR A 8 -9.40 -5.11 -0.29
C TYR A 8 -8.30 -5.65 0.61
N LEU A 9 -7.57 -4.77 1.30
CA LEU A 9 -6.56 -5.14 2.28
C LEU A 9 -7.17 -6.03 3.37
N LEU A 10 -8.29 -5.61 3.95
CA LEU A 10 -9.00 -6.35 5.00
C LEU A 10 -9.45 -7.72 4.51
N VAL A 11 -10.16 -7.78 3.37
CA VAL A 11 -10.67 -9.04 2.83
C VAL A 11 -9.54 -10.02 2.55
N LEU A 12 -8.47 -9.57 1.87
CA LEU A 12 -7.35 -10.46 1.53
C LEU A 12 -6.56 -10.88 2.77
N SER A 13 -6.44 -10.02 3.80
CA SER A 13 -5.86 -10.40 5.08
C SER A 13 -6.69 -11.49 5.78
N LEU A 14 -8.02 -11.39 5.74
CA LEU A 14 -8.90 -12.44 6.28
C LEU A 14 -8.78 -13.75 5.49
N CYS A 15 -8.64 -13.69 4.15
CA CYS A 15 -8.36 -14.87 3.34
C CYS A 15 -7.02 -15.52 3.72
N MET A 16 -5.97 -14.72 3.95
CA MET A 16 -4.66 -15.22 4.41
C MET A 16 -4.76 -15.90 5.78
N LEU A 17 -5.51 -15.35 6.71
CA LEU A 17 -5.76 -15.96 8.02
C LEU A 17 -6.58 -17.24 7.90
N ALA A 18 -7.58 -17.29 7.03
CA ALA A 18 -8.38 -18.47 6.79
C ALA A 18 -7.52 -19.62 6.22
N THR A 19 -6.66 -19.35 5.23
CA THR A 19 -5.75 -20.38 4.69
C THR A 19 -4.75 -20.88 5.72
N TRP A 20 -4.33 -20.03 6.66
CA TRP A 20 -3.50 -20.43 7.78
C TRP A 20 -4.26 -21.30 8.77
N TYR A 21 -5.50 -20.95 9.11
CA TYR A 21 -6.33 -21.67 10.09
C TYR A 21 -6.75 -23.05 9.58
N PHE A 22 -7.19 -23.14 8.31
CA PHE A 22 -7.67 -24.39 7.70
C PHE A 22 -6.59 -25.20 6.98
N GLY A 23 -5.45 -24.59 6.68
CA GLY A 23 -4.35 -25.20 5.95
C GLY A 23 -3.27 -25.79 6.86
N LYS A 24 -2.40 -26.61 6.26
CA LYS A 24 -1.18 -27.04 6.93
C LYS A 24 -0.14 -25.91 6.80
N SER A 25 0.03 -25.13 7.84
CA SER A 25 1.10 -24.13 7.92
C SER A 25 2.41 -24.78 8.38
N SER A 26 3.53 -24.31 7.86
CA SER A 26 4.84 -24.69 8.35
C SER A 26 5.10 -24.13 9.76
N SER A 27 6.03 -24.73 10.49
CA SER A 27 6.40 -24.28 11.84
C SER A 27 6.85 -22.81 11.79
N GLN A 28 6.29 -22.01 12.69
CA GLN A 28 6.66 -20.62 12.86
C GLN A 28 7.87 -20.56 13.79
N THR A 29 8.86 -19.76 13.41
CA THR A 29 10.04 -19.51 14.25
C THR A 29 10.06 -18.06 14.70
N LEU A 30 10.64 -17.80 15.87
CA LEU A 30 10.74 -16.44 16.42
C LEU A 30 11.39 -15.44 15.44
N PRO A 31 12.48 -15.77 14.72
CA PRO A 31 13.04 -14.87 13.73
C PRO A 31 12.06 -14.48 12.61
N LEU A 32 11.27 -15.41 12.08
CA LEU A 32 10.27 -15.11 11.05
C LEU A 32 9.17 -14.19 11.58
N ILE A 33 8.72 -14.42 12.81
CA ILE A 33 7.73 -13.55 13.46
C ILE A 33 8.29 -12.13 13.60
N LEU A 34 9.52 -11.96 14.07
CA LEU A 34 10.13 -10.64 14.24
C LEU A 34 10.31 -9.91 12.90
N VAL A 35 10.75 -10.61 11.86
CA VAL A 35 10.88 -10.04 10.50
C VAL A 35 9.49 -9.62 9.98
N GLY A 36 8.48 -10.46 10.10
CA GLY A 36 7.14 -10.14 9.66
C GLY A 36 6.53 -8.96 10.42
N LEU A 37 6.73 -8.88 11.75
CA LEU A 37 6.33 -7.71 12.54
C LEU A 37 7.05 -6.43 12.09
N GLY A 38 8.32 -6.52 11.69
CA GLY A 38 9.07 -5.42 11.10
C GLY A 38 8.41 -4.89 9.82
N PHE A 39 7.99 -5.77 8.90
CA PHE A 39 7.26 -5.37 7.69
C PHE A 39 5.88 -4.80 7.98
N ILE A 40 5.15 -5.32 8.98
CA ILE A 40 3.87 -4.76 9.43
C ILE A 40 4.10 -3.36 10.00
N GLY A 41 5.10 -3.17 10.86
CA GLY A 41 5.46 -1.86 11.42
C GLY A 41 5.84 -0.84 10.34
N LEU A 42 6.63 -1.27 9.34
CA LEU A 42 6.96 -0.44 8.17
C LEU A 42 5.69 -0.05 7.40
N GLY A 43 4.76 -1.00 7.22
CA GLY A 43 3.48 -0.75 6.58
C GLY A 43 2.69 0.36 7.26
N PHE A 44 2.54 0.30 8.57
CA PHE A 44 1.89 1.34 9.37
C PHE A 44 2.64 2.67 9.32
N LEU A 45 3.97 2.66 9.42
CA LEU A 45 4.79 3.87 9.34
C LEU A 45 4.57 4.62 8.03
N LEU A 46 4.61 3.91 6.89
CA LEU A 46 4.38 4.49 5.56
C LEU A 46 2.95 5.02 5.42
N ALA A 47 1.95 4.27 5.86
CA ALA A 47 0.55 4.67 5.79
C ALA A 47 0.27 5.90 6.65
N PHE A 48 0.65 5.89 7.93
CA PHE A 48 0.41 7.02 8.82
C PHE A 48 1.17 8.28 8.41
N ASN A 49 2.43 8.15 7.99
CA ASN A 49 3.18 9.31 7.48
C ASN A 49 2.51 9.92 6.25
N SER A 50 2.02 9.08 5.32
CA SER A 50 1.30 9.53 4.14
C SER A 50 0.01 10.26 4.53
N ILE A 51 -0.84 9.66 5.34
CA ILE A 51 -2.10 10.25 5.81
C ILE A 51 -1.84 11.59 6.52
N ALA A 52 -0.85 11.64 7.42
CA ALA A 52 -0.51 12.86 8.16
C ALA A 52 -0.11 14.01 7.22
N ARG A 53 0.57 13.72 6.10
CA ARG A 53 0.92 14.74 5.10
C ARG A 53 -0.29 15.29 4.37
N PHE A 54 -1.20 14.41 3.94
CA PHE A 54 -2.45 14.83 3.31
C PHE A 54 -3.29 15.71 4.24
N ILE A 55 -3.44 15.31 5.51
CA ILE A 55 -4.17 16.10 6.51
C ILE A 55 -3.51 17.46 6.73
N ARG A 56 -2.17 17.52 6.86
CA ARG A 56 -1.44 18.79 7.05
C ARG A 56 -1.56 19.72 5.82
N ALA A 57 -1.55 19.14 4.62
CA ALA A 57 -1.72 19.88 3.37
C ALA A 57 -3.19 20.23 3.08
N LYS A 58 -4.13 19.81 3.92
CA LYS A 58 -5.59 20.01 3.76
C LYS A 58 -6.09 19.53 2.38
N THR A 59 -5.50 18.47 1.85
CA THR A 59 -5.86 17.88 0.57
C THR A 59 -6.47 16.50 0.75
N GLY A 60 -7.18 15.99 -0.27
CA GLY A 60 -7.95 14.75 -0.16
C GLY A 60 -7.08 13.52 0.08
N VAL A 61 -7.43 12.74 1.12
CA VAL A 61 -6.77 11.48 1.47
C VAL A 61 -7.43 10.30 0.74
N VAL A 62 -8.71 10.43 0.44
CA VAL A 62 -9.51 9.35 -0.17
C VAL A 62 -9.21 9.28 -1.67
N PRO A 63 -9.00 8.07 -2.25
CA PRO A 63 -8.82 7.92 -3.68
C PRO A 63 -9.89 8.65 -4.50
N PHE A 64 -9.47 9.35 -5.55
CA PHE A 64 -10.33 10.13 -6.44
C PHE A 64 -11.05 11.33 -5.79
N SER A 65 -10.63 11.76 -4.60
CA SER A 65 -11.08 13.05 -4.05
C SER A 65 -10.33 14.20 -4.72
N GLU A 66 -10.86 15.42 -4.56
CA GLU A 66 -10.19 16.62 -5.07
C GLU A 66 -8.82 16.81 -4.39
N SER A 67 -7.79 16.86 -5.21
CA SER A 67 -6.43 17.12 -4.78
C SER A 67 -6.10 18.60 -4.98
N THR A 68 -5.92 19.33 -3.89
CA THR A 68 -5.62 20.76 -3.91
C THR A 68 -4.13 21.08 -3.83
N THR A 69 -3.30 20.10 -3.44
CA THR A 69 -1.87 20.25 -3.25
C THR A 69 -1.13 19.00 -3.66
N LEU A 70 -0.11 19.14 -4.49
CA LEU A 70 0.79 18.05 -4.87
C LEU A 70 1.79 17.78 -3.73
N ILE A 71 1.73 16.58 -3.15
CA ILE A 71 2.64 16.16 -2.07
C ILE A 71 3.85 15.45 -2.66
N THR A 72 5.03 16.05 -2.48
CA THR A 72 6.31 15.53 -2.98
C THR A 72 7.33 15.27 -1.88
N GLU A 73 6.94 15.50 -0.61
CA GLU A 73 7.82 15.42 0.55
C GLU A 73 7.77 14.09 1.29
N GLY A 74 8.74 13.86 2.19
CA GLY A 74 8.84 12.66 3.01
C GLY A 74 9.04 11.41 2.17
N PHE A 75 8.24 10.37 2.37
CA PHE A 75 8.33 9.15 1.59
C PHE A 75 7.95 9.33 0.11
N TYR A 76 7.22 10.40 -0.23
CA TYR A 76 6.92 10.79 -1.62
C TYR A 76 8.16 11.23 -2.41
N LYS A 77 9.32 11.42 -1.76
CA LYS A 77 10.61 11.62 -2.44
C LYS A 77 11.18 10.33 -3.04
N TYR A 78 10.77 9.17 -2.54
CA TYR A 78 11.32 7.87 -2.92
C TYR A 78 10.35 7.05 -3.78
N THR A 79 9.06 7.18 -3.52
CA THR A 79 7.99 6.52 -4.27
C THR A 79 6.79 7.45 -4.38
N ARG A 80 6.10 7.43 -5.52
CA ARG A 80 4.87 8.20 -5.69
C ARG A 80 3.67 7.61 -4.92
N ASN A 81 3.79 6.37 -4.45
CA ASN A 81 2.70 5.61 -3.83
C ASN A 81 3.05 5.01 -2.47
N PRO A 82 3.59 5.79 -1.49
CA PRO A 82 4.08 5.24 -0.23
C PRO A 82 2.98 4.57 0.61
N MET A 83 1.74 5.04 0.54
CA MET A 83 0.60 4.42 1.23
C MET A 83 0.35 3.00 0.72
N TYR A 84 0.37 2.80 -0.60
CA TYR A 84 0.17 1.48 -1.21
C TYR A 84 1.37 0.54 -1.02
N VAL A 85 2.59 1.08 -1.01
CA VAL A 85 3.79 0.33 -0.59
C VAL A 85 3.62 -0.15 0.85
N GLY A 86 3.10 0.71 1.74
CA GLY A 86 2.81 0.35 3.12
C GLY A 86 1.80 -0.79 3.25
N MET A 87 0.70 -0.76 2.48
CA MET A 87 -0.31 -1.83 2.48
C MET A 87 0.28 -3.16 1.96
N ASN A 88 1.11 -3.12 0.90
CA ASN A 88 1.81 -4.32 0.42
C ASN A 88 2.84 -4.84 1.44
N SER A 89 3.55 -3.94 2.12
CA SER A 89 4.47 -4.30 3.21
C SER A 89 3.73 -5.00 4.36
N PHE A 90 2.55 -4.51 4.73
CA PHE A 90 1.71 -5.16 5.75
C PHE A 90 1.33 -6.60 5.35
N LEU A 91 0.85 -6.83 4.12
CA LEU A 91 0.53 -8.18 3.63
C LEU A 91 1.76 -9.09 3.53
N LEU A 92 2.92 -8.52 3.14
CA LEU A 92 4.18 -9.26 3.14
C LEU A 92 4.57 -9.70 4.56
N GLY A 93 4.38 -8.82 5.54
CA GLY A 93 4.58 -9.16 6.94
C GLY A 93 3.66 -10.30 7.41
N LEU A 94 2.38 -10.27 7.04
CA LEU A 94 1.44 -11.36 7.30
C LEU A 94 1.87 -12.66 6.61
N LEU A 95 2.28 -12.61 5.34
CA LEU A 95 2.77 -13.76 4.60
C LEU A 95 3.92 -14.46 5.35
N ILE A 96 4.89 -13.66 5.83
CA ILE A 96 6.06 -14.16 6.56
C ILE A 96 5.64 -14.78 7.90
N ILE A 97 4.78 -14.11 8.68
CA ILE A 97 4.31 -14.60 9.98
C ILE A 97 3.51 -15.89 9.82
N LEU A 98 2.59 -15.93 8.86
CA LEU A 98 1.73 -17.09 8.64
C LEU A 98 2.48 -18.28 8.03
N ASN A 99 3.64 -18.03 7.44
CA ASN A 99 4.53 -19.04 6.84
C ASN A 99 3.80 -20.08 5.97
N ASN A 100 2.86 -19.59 5.16
CA ASN A 100 2.09 -20.40 4.22
C ASN A 100 2.28 -19.85 2.79
N PRO A 101 2.99 -20.57 1.90
CA PRO A 101 3.33 -20.09 0.55
C PRO A 101 2.11 -19.72 -0.30
N ILE A 102 0.95 -20.35 -0.07
CA ILE A 102 -0.28 -20.02 -0.81
C ILE A 102 -0.70 -18.57 -0.61
N ASN A 103 -0.32 -17.96 0.50
CA ASN A 103 -0.62 -16.56 0.81
C ASN A 103 0.08 -15.57 -0.12
N LEU A 104 1.10 -15.99 -0.86
CA LEU A 104 1.74 -15.18 -1.90
C LEU A 104 0.73 -14.78 -2.99
N ILE A 105 -0.24 -15.65 -3.29
CA ILE A 105 -1.29 -15.37 -4.27
C ILE A 105 -2.09 -14.12 -3.86
N PHE A 106 -2.46 -13.99 -2.59
CA PHE A 106 -3.24 -12.84 -2.10
C PHE A 106 -2.44 -11.54 -2.13
N LEU A 107 -1.14 -11.60 -1.86
CA LEU A 107 -0.25 -10.44 -2.00
C LEU A 107 -0.17 -9.98 -3.45
N ILE A 108 -0.01 -10.91 -4.40
CA ILE A 108 0.03 -10.63 -5.83
C ILE A 108 -1.30 -10.05 -6.31
N ILE A 109 -2.42 -10.65 -5.91
CA ILE A 109 -3.77 -10.15 -6.24
C ILE A 109 -3.95 -8.73 -5.72
N PHE A 110 -3.58 -8.45 -4.46
CA PHE A 110 -3.68 -7.10 -3.89
C PHE A 110 -2.86 -6.09 -4.68
N PHE A 111 -1.61 -6.43 -5.02
CA PHE A 111 -0.74 -5.55 -5.81
C PHE A 111 -1.38 -5.17 -7.14
N PHE A 112 -1.94 -6.12 -7.89
CA PHE A 112 -2.59 -5.84 -9.17
C PHE A 112 -3.91 -5.09 -9.02
N ILE A 113 -4.71 -5.38 -8.00
CA ILE A 113 -5.93 -4.61 -7.68
C ILE A 113 -5.56 -3.14 -7.45
N VAL A 114 -4.62 -2.87 -6.54
CA VAL A 114 -4.21 -1.51 -6.20
C VAL A 114 -3.63 -0.79 -7.42
N ARG A 115 -2.73 -1.45 -8.15
CA ARG A 115 -2.11 -0.87 -9.34
C ARG A 115 -3.13 -0.48 -10.41
N ASN A 116 -4.06 -1.38 -10.75
CA ASN A 116 -4.94 -1.21 -11.91
C ASN A 116 -6.20 -0.41 -11.59
N LEU A 117 -6.77 -0.57 -10.40
CA LEU A 117 -8.01 0.10 -10.03
C LEU A 117 -7.79 1.49 -9.40
N PHE A 118 -6.62 1.73 -8.80
CA PHE A 118 -6.34 2.97 -8.07
C PHE A 118 -5.14 3.72 -8.65
N VAL A 119 -3.93 3.18 -8.53
CA VAL A 119 -2.69 3.92 -8.82
C VAL A 119 -2.67 4.49 -10.23
N ILE A 120 -3.00 3.70 -11.26
CA ILE A 120 -2.99 4.18 -12.66
C ILE A 120 -3.99 5.33 -12.84
N LYS A 121 -5.18 5.23 -12.25
CA LYS A 121 -6.22 6.26 -12.37
C LYS A 121 -5.90 7.51 -11.56
N GLU A 122 -5.31 7.35 -10.38
CA GLU A 122 -4.85 8.48 -9.56
C GLU A 122 -3.72 9.23 -10.26
N GLU A 123 -2.79 8.54 -10.92
CA GLU A 123 -1.73 9.18 -11.69
C GLU A 123 -2.30 10.01 -12.86
N VAL A 124 -3.32 9.51 -13.55
CA VAL A 124 -4.01 10.28 -14.61
C VAL A 124 -4.67 11.53 -14.01
N GLN A 125 -5.40 11.38 -12.91
CA GLN A 125 -6.01 12.53 -12.22
C GLN A 125 -4.97 13.55 -11.76
N MET A 126 -3.80 13.11 -11.26
CA MET A 126 -2.72 14.00 -10.85
C MET A 126 -2.13 14.75 -12.06
N GLU A 127 -1.97 14.08 -13.21
CA GLU A 127 -1.53 14.71 -14.44
C GLU A 127 -2.51 15.78 -14.93
N GLU A 128 -3.80 15.51 -14.87
CA GLU A 128 -4.85 16.48 -15.25
C GLU A 128 -4.95 17.66 -14.28
N THR A 129 -4.68 17.43 -12.97
CA THR A 129 -4.84 18.46 -11.93
C THR A 129 -3.62 19.36 -11.78
N PHE A 130 -2.41 18.80 -11.89
CA PHE A 130 -1.15 19.49 -11.59
C PHE A 130 -0.23 19.65 -12.83
N GLU A 131 -0.66 19.17 -13.97
CA GLU A 131 -0.01 19.38 -15.28
C GLU A 131 1.52 19.22 -15.22
N GLU A 132 2.27 20.25 -15.58
CA GLU A 132 3.74 20.27 -15.65
C GLU A 132 4.41 19.98 -14.30
N ASP A 133 3.83 20.38 -13.18
CA ASP A 133 4.38 20.13 -11.84
C ASP A 133 4.39 18.62 -11.54
N TYR A 134 3.30 17.94 -11.90
CA TYR A 134 3.25 16.48 -11.73
C TYR A 134 4.17 15.75 -12.70
N LEU A 135 4.27 16.18 -13.96
CA LEU A 135 5.18 15.58 -14.94
C LEU A 135 6.63 15.71 -14.50
N THR A 136 7.02 16.87 -13.98
CA THR A 136 8.35 17.09 -13.41
C THR A 136 8.63 16.16 -12.22
N TYR A 137 7.67 16.01 -11.31
CA TYR A 137 7.76 15.10 -10.18
C TYR A 137 7.83 13.65 -10.65
N LYS A 138 6.99 13.24 -11.60
CA LYS A 138 6.95 11.89 -12.20
C LYS A 138 8.27 11.52 -12.87
N GLY A 139 8.97 12.48 -13.46
CA GLY A 139 10.29 12.27 -14.06
C GLY A 139 11.39 12.01 -13.04
N LYS A 140 11.24 12.47 -11.79
CA LYS A 140 12.24 12.36 -10.71
C LYS A 140 12.00 11.19 -9.76
N VAL A 141 10.76 10.79 -9.56
CA VAL A 141 10.36 9.82 -8.55
C VAL A 141 9.67 8.61 -9.19
N ARG A 142 10.06 7.41 -8.79
CA ARG A 142 9.49 6.17 -9.31
C ARG A 142 8.05 5.95 -8.81
N ARG A 143 7.28 5.13 -9.54
CA ARG A 143 5.92 4.73 -9.11
C ARG A 143 5.98 3.89 -7.84
N TRP A 144 6.90 2.95 -7.81
CA TRP A 144 7.20 2.08 -6.67
C TRP A 144 8.61 2.39 -6.13
N LEU A 145 9.19 1.52 -5.37
CA LEU A 145 10.56 1.65 -4.87
C LEU A 145 11.62 1.38 -5.95
#